data_8f28eca34fc230f4a751dbdba68b691c
#
_entry.id   8f28eca34fc230f4a751dbdba68b691c
#
_cell.length_a   1.000
_cell.length_b   1.000
_cell.length_c   1.000
_cell.angle_alpha   90.00
_cell.angle_beta   90.00
_cell.angle_gamma   90.00
#
_symmetry.space_group_name_H-M   'P 1'
#
loop_
_entity.id
_entity.type
_entity.pdbx_description
1 polymer ?
#
loop_
_entity_poly.entity_id
_entity_poly.type
_entity_poly.pdbx_seq_one_letter_code
_entity_poly.pdbx_strand_id
1 'polypeptide(L)'
;MTTEKLRLIPLGGLGEVGKNMMVVEYGSDIIIIDAGLMFPDEEMFGVDLVIPDTSYLNDKKQNIRGIFITHGHEDHTGSLPYVLPMLDFPPVYATRLTQGLINVKLKEHRLLDKVALNVVEAGEVVKAGECAVEIVRVNHSVPDAVALAIHTPAGTVVHTGDYKFDHTPVNGEPADFGTLARLGNEGVLVMMGDSTRVESPGYTPSERVINDSFDKIFANAPGRIIIATFASLLSRVQQTIDTAERYDRRVALVGRSMINNVQMALDLGYLRLPQGMLIRAEDIKQFQPEQVVLICTGSQGEPTSALTRIANQGHRLIRIQPGDTVILSATPVPGNERMVNRTINNLFRQGAEVYYQAIANVHVSGHAAQEEQKLMLSLLRPKFFLPIHGEYRQLVLHAKLAYSLGMSEERILVAEDGDIIEVTEDEFKVAGHTTCGNVFVDGLGVGDIGQIVLRDRQVLAQDGILMVVLTVDRETGQPLAGPDIVSRGFVYMRDSEELLANAREQVLDSFVGLDGHAADWSFVKDKIRHTLSEFLYEQTHRRPMILPVVMEV
;
A
#
# COMPACT_ATOMS: atom_id res chain seq x y z
N MET A 1 34.04 9.31 -26.72
CA MET A 1 33.62 9.24 -25.31
C MET A 1 32.20 8.76 -25.34
N THR A 2 31.91 7.57 -24.83
CA THR A 2 30.52 7.13 -24.66
C THR A 2 29.93 8.05 -23.62
N THR A 3 29.02 8.95 -24.02
CA THR A 3 28.24 9.76 -23.08
C THR A 3 27.51 8.80 -22.16
N GLU A 4 27.75 8.89 -20.85
CA GLU A 4 27.01 8.13 -19.85
C GLU A 4 25.53 8.46 -20.01
N LYS A 5 24.71 7.42 -19.91
CA LYS A 5 23.27 7.55 -20.14
C LYS A 5 22.54 7.77 -18.83
N LEU A 6 21.58 8.67 -18.85
CA LEU A 6 20.58 8.78 -17.79
C LEU A 6 19.47 7.77 -18.04
N ARG A 7 19.14 6.99 -17.01
CA ARG A 7 18.06 6.02 -17.05
C ARG A 7 17.11 6.22 -15.88
N LEU A 8 15.82 6.06 -16.16
CA LEU A 8 14.76 6.03 -15.16
C LEU A 8 14.13 4.62 -15.21
N ILE A 9 14.09 3.95 -14.07
CA ILE A 9 13.57 2.59 -13.98
C ILE A 9 12.56 2.52 -12.82
N PRO A 10 11.25 2.56 -13.11
CA PRO A 10 10.22 2.32 -12.11
C PRO A 10 10.23 0.86 -11.69
N LEU A 11 10.34 0.59 -10.40
CA LEU A 11 10.24 -0.74 -9.80
C LEU A 11 8.89 -0.93 -9.09
N GLY A 12 8.06 0.10 -9.06
CA GLY A 12 6.70 0.11 -8.50
C GLY A 12 6.08 1.48 -8.59
N GLY A 13 4.74 1.54 -8.56
CA GLY A 13 3.95 2.77 -8.54
C GLY A 13 3.45 3.25 -9.91
N LEU A 14 3.70 2.52 -10.98
CA LEU A 14 3.16 2.81 -12.31
C LEU A 14 2.10 1.78 -12.71
N GLY A 15 0.90 2.25 -13.01
CA GLY A 15 -0.24 1.38 -13.33
C GLY A 15 -0.95 0.80 -12.09
N GLU A 16 -0.49 1.14 -10.91
CA GLU A 16 -1.01 0.69 -9.62
C GLU A 16 -0.95 1.83 -8.58
N VAL A 17 -1.60 1.65 -7.43
CA VAL A 17 -1.51 2.57 -6.28
C VAL A 17 -0.78 1.86 -5.16
N GLY A 18 0.41 2.36 -4.83
CA GLY A 18 1.30 1.78 -3.81
C GLY A 18 2.61 1.28 -4.39
N LYS A 19 3.45 0.70 -3.55
CA LYS A 19 4.72 0.08 -3.91
C LYS A 19 5.69 1.05 -4.64
N ASN A 20 5.55 2.37 -4.39
CA ASN A 20 6.35 3.38 -5.09
C ASN A 20 7.84 3.17 -4.88
N MET A 21 8.58 2.97 -5.97
CA MET A 21 10.03 2.87 -5.98
C MET A 21 10.55 3.21 -7.37
N MET A 22 11.31 4.31 -7.48
CA MET A 22 11.91 4.77 -8.74
C MET A 22 13.43 4.75 -8.64
N VAL A 23 14.08 4.18 -9.63
CA VAL A 23 15.54 4.20 -9.77
C VAL A 23 15.94 5.26 -10.79
N VAL A 24 16.86 6.14 -10.41
CA VAL A 24 17.53 7.09 -11.29
C VAL A 24 19.00 6.65 -11.40
N GLU A 25 19.43 6.21 -12.57
CA GLU A 25 20.77 5.72 -12.84
C GLU A 25 21.48 6.65 -13.81
N TYR A 26 22.65 7.18 -13.40
CA TYR A 26 23.54 7.93 -14.26
C TYR A 26 24.96 7.37 -14.16
N GLY A 27 25.48 6.83 -15.26
CA GLY A 27 26.75 6.13 -15.25
C GLY A 27 26.75 4.95 -14.28
N SER A 28 27.60 5.02 -13.25
CA SER A 28 27.64 4.03 -12.18
C SER A 28 26.86 4.46 -10.93
N ASP A 29 26.33 5.66 -10.88
CA ASP A 29 25.64 6.18 -9.70
C ASP A 29 24.15 5.90 -9.77
N ILE A 30 23.61 5.36 -8.69
CA ILE A 30 22.20 4.99 -8.55
C ILE A 30 21.60 5.76 -7.37
N ILE A 31 20.51 6.45 -7.63
CA ILE A 31 19.65 7.08 -6.64
C ILE A 31 18.32 6.36 -6.66
N ILE A 32 17.82 5.97 -5.49
CA ILE A 32 16.52 5.37 -5.33
C ILE A 32 15.59 6.42 -4.71
N ILE A 33 14.40 6.57 -5.27
CA ILE A 33 13.36 7.44 -4.74
C ILE A 33 12.24 6.55 -4.21
N ASP A 34 11.98 6.68 -2.92
CA ASP A 34 11.00 5.92 -2.16
C ASP A 34 11.27 4.40 -2.11
N ALA A 35 10.60 3.73 -1.19
CA ALA A 35 10.57 2.29 -1.02
C ALA A 35 9.24 1.91 -0.34
N GLY A 36 8.19 1.97 -1.14
CA GLY A 36 6.82 1.81 -0.70
C GLY A 36 6.35 0.37 -0.63
N LEU A 37 5.26 0.14 0.08
CA LEU A 37 4.50 -1.10 0.01
C LEU A 37 3.15 -0.89 -0.67
N MET A 38 2.52 -1.99 -1.05
CA MET A 38 1.12 -2.05 -1.47
C MET A 38 0.38 -3.05 -0.57
N PHE A 39 -0.87 -2.76 -0.25
CA PHE A 39 -1.73 -3.73 0.41
C PHE A 39 -2.22 -4.77 -0.61
N PRO A 40 -2.34 -6.04 -0.21
CA PRO A 40 -2.76 -7.09 -1.13
C PRO A 40 -4.22 -6.92 -1.56
N ASP A 41 -4.52 -7.27 -2.80
CA ASP A 41 -5.87 -7.36 -3.33
C ASP A 41 -6.67 -8.53 -2.72
N GLU A 42 -8.00 -8.52 -2.86
CA GLU A 42 -8.90 -9.57 -2.34
C GLU A 42 -8.52 -10.99 -2.85
N GLU A 43 -7.86 -11.09 -3.99
CA GLU A 43 -7.45 -12.36 -4.61
C GLU A 43 -6.11 -12.90 -4.08
N MET A 44 -5.33 -12.08 -3.37
CA MET A 44 -4.03 -12.43 -2.80
C MET A 44 -4.19 -13.07 -1.41
N PHE A 45 -4.85 -14.22 -1.34
CA PHE A 45 -5.19 -14.90 -0.09
C PHE A 45 -3.98 -15.17 0.80
N GLY A 46 -4.01 -14.63 2.03
CA GLY A 46 -3.00 -14.84 3.06
C GLY A 46 -1.71 -14.06 2.85
N VAL A 47 -1.66 -13.15 1.87
CA VAL A 47 -0.55 -12.19 1.73
C VAL A 47 -0.82 -11.04 2.69
N ASP A 48 0.19 -10.64 3.46
CA ASP A 48 0.10 -9.50 4.37
C ASP A 48 0.40 -8.18 3.65
N LEU A 49 1.45 -8.16 2.82
CA LEU A 49 1.96 -6.99 2.11
C LEU A 49 2.58 -7.38 0.77
N VAL A 50 2.64 -6.41 -0.15
CA VAL A 50 3.35 -6.53 -1.43
C VAL A 50 4.43 -5.46 -1.48
N ILE A 51 5.65 -5.84 -1.87
CA ILE A 51 6.80 -4.94 -1.96
C ILE A 51 7.42 -4.98 -3.36
N PRO A 52 8.21 -3.95 -3.75
CA PRO A 52 8.88 -3.92 -5.04
C PRO A 52 9.88 -5.08 -5.22
N ASP A 53 9.99 -5.56 -6.45
CA ASP A 53 11.08 -6.46 -6.85
C ASP A 53 12.36 -5.66 -7.10
N THR A 54 13.36 -5.86 -6.27
CA THR A 54 14.66 -5.17 -6.36
C THR A 54 15.71 -5.93 -7.17
N SER A 55 15.33 -6.96 -7.93
CA SER A 55 16.26 -7.82 -8.69
C SER A 55 17.16 -7.04 -9.64
N TYR A 56 16.67 -5.95 -10.22
CA TYR A 56 17.46 -5.02 -11.06
C TYR A 56 18.71 -4.48 -10.36
N LEU A 57 18.67 -4.35 -9.04
CA LEU A 57 19.72 -3.75 -8.22
C LEU A 57 20.71 -4.78 -7.64
N ASN A 58 20.48 -6.10 -7.80
CA ASN A 58 21.27 -7.13 -7.14
C ASN A 58 22.77 -7.03 -7.41
N ASP A 59 23.16 -6.82 -8.66
CA ASP A 59 24.56 -6.71 -9.07
C ASP A 59 25.11 -5.27 -9.00
N LYS A 60 24.29 -4.31 -8.54
CA LYS A 60 24.57 -2.89 -8.54
C LYS A 60 24.55 -2.24 -7.15
N LYS A 61 24.42 -3.02 -6.07
CA LYS A 61 24.23 -2.51 -4.70
C LYS A 61 25.29 -1.49 -4.27
N GLN A 62 26.55 -1.71 -4.65
CA GLN A 62 27.67 -0.82 -4.35
C GLN A 62 27.58 0.54 -5.06
N ASN A 63 26.73 0.64 -6.08
CA ASN A 63 26.52 1.85 -6.86
C ASN A 63 25.40 2.73 -6.29
N ILE A 64 24.62 2.21 -5.32
CA ILE A 64 23.52 2.93 -4.68
C ILE A 64 24.09 4.00 -3.77
N ARG A 65 23.85 5.26 -4.11
CA ARG A 65 24.31 6.44 -3.35
C ARG A 65 23.36 6.80 -2.21
N GLY A 66 22.11 6.39 -2.30
CA GLY A 66 21.13 6.56 -1.25
C GLY A 66 19.70 6.27 -1.70
N ILE A 67 18.84 6.09 -0.71
CA ILE A 67 17.38 6.07 -0.86
C ILE A 67 16.87 7.41 -0.34
N PHE A 68 16.22 8.18 -1.19
CA PHE A 68 15.64 9.48 -0.86
C PHE A 68 14.13 9.33 -0.74
N ILE A 69 13.61 9.64 0.44
CA ILE A 69 12.18 9.45 0.74
C ILE A 69 11.46 10.78 0.62
N THR A 70 10.41 10.79 -0.19
CA THR A 70 9.60 11.99 -0.45
C THR A 70 8.72 12.37 0.75
N HIS A 71 8.10 11.38 1.41
CA HIS A 71 7.26 11.59 2.59
C HIS A 71 6.97 10.27 3.33
N GLY A 72 6.27 10.36 4.46
CA GLY A 72 6.16 9.25 5.43
C GLY A 72 4.98 8.29 5.26
N HIS A 73 4.28 8.25 4.13
CA HIS A 73 3.23 7.26 3.89
C HIS A 73 3.77 5.85 3.65
N GLU A 74 2.92 4.84 3.86
CA GLU A 74 3.30 3.43 3.74
C GLU A 74 3.67 3.03 2.31
N ASP A 75 2.99 3.57 1.33
CA ASP A 75 3.24 3.35 -0.09
C ASP A 75 4.52 4.03 -0.61
N HIS A 76 5.26 4.77 0.27
CA HIS A 76 6.58 5.37 0.01
C HIS A 76 7.67 4.88 0.96
N THR A 77 7.32 4.37 2.15
CA THR A 77 8.29 3.94 3.18
C THR A 77 8.11 2.51 3.64
N GLY A 78 6.98 1.89 3.31
CA GLY A 78 6.53 0.66 3.96
C GLY A 78 7.39 -0.55 3.66
N SER A 79 8.08 -0.61 2.52
CA SER A 79 8.95 -1.71 2.20
C SER A 79 10.38 -1.56 2.72
N LEU A 80 10.76 -0.43 3.31
CA LEU A 80 12.12 -0.21 3.85
C LEU A 80 12.64 -1.36 4.73
N PRO A 81 11.86 -1.93 5.68
CA PRO A 81 12.35 -3.03 6.50
C PRO A 81 12.77 -4.29 5.72
N TYR A 82 12.22 -4.46 4.54
CA TYR A 82 12.48 -5.61 3.66
C TYR A 82 13.54 -5.29 2.62
N VAL A 83 13.45 -4.13 1.98
CA VAL A 83 14.35 -3.69 0.90
C VAL A 83 15.75 -3.36 1.41
N LEU A 84 15.88 -2.71 2.57
CA LEU A 84 17.19 -2.34 3.13
C LEU A 84 18.14 -3.53 3.31
N PRO A 85 17.72 -4.68 3.90
CA PRO A 85 18.57 -5.87 3.96
C PRO A 85 18.93 -6.45 2.59
N MET A 86 18.00 -6.37 1.61
CA MET A 86 18.25 -6.86 0.24
C MET A 86 19.31 -6.04 -0.50
N LEU A 87 19.41 -4.74 -0.18
CA LEU A 87 20.31 -3.77 -0.82
C LEU A 87 21.58 -3.47 0.00
N ASP A 88 21.91 -4.28 1.01
CA ASP A 88 23.08 -4.13 1.87
C ASP A 88 23.11 -2.79 2.64
N PHE A 89 21.93 -2.30 3.06
CA PHE A 89 21.72 -1.11 3.92
C PHE A 89 22.31 0.19 3.35
N PRO A 90 21.92 0.65 2.16
CA PRO A 90 22.34 1.96 1.65
C PRO A 90 21.84 3.08 2.59
N PRO A 91 22.49 4.27 2.58
CA PRO A 91 22.05 5.41 3.39
C PRO A 91 20.65 5.86 2.96
N VAL A 92 19.81 6.23 3.93
CA VAL A 92 18.46 6.75 3.71
C VAL A 92 18.44 8.23 4.07
N TYR A 93 17.84 9.04 3.21
CA TYR A 93 17.66 10.47 3.38
C TYR A 93 16.16 10.78 3.45
N ALA A 94 15.75 11.48 4.49
CA ALA A 94 14.36 11.85 4.69
C ALA A 94 14.24 13.11 5.54
N THR A 95 13.15 13.84 5.40
CA THR A 95 12.83 14.96 6.27
C THR A 95 12.60 14.49 7.70
N ARG A 96 12.69 15.40 8.66
CA ARG A 96 12.70 15.09 10.09
C ARG A 96 11.50 14.28 10.57
N LEU A 97 10.28 14.64 10.11
CA LEU A 97 9.08 13.90 10.45
C LEU A 97 9.05 12.52 9.77
N THR A 98 9.37 12.47 8.47
CA THR A 98 9.45 11.22 7.71
C THR A 98 10.46 10.26 8.34
N GLN A 99 11.63 10.75 8.75
CA GLN A 99 12.62 9.95 9.48
C GLN A 99 12.04 9.42 10.80
N GLY A 100 11.27 10.24 11.54
CA GLY A 100 10.61 9.82 12.76
C GLY A 100 9.68 8.62 12.54
N LEU A 101 8.87 8.65 11.46
CA LEU A 101 7.98 7.55 11.07
C LEU A 101 8.78 6.30 10.66
N ILE A 102 9.86 6.48 9.89
CA ILE A 102 10.78 5.39 9.50
C ILE A 102 11.43 4.77 10.75
N ASN A 103 11.87 5.57 11.72
CA ASN A 103 12.47 5.10 12.97
C ASN A 103 11.52 4.18 13.74
N VAL A 104 10.23 4.55 13.87
CA VAL A 104 9.22 3.73 14.54
C VAL A 104 9.15 2.36 13.85
N LYS A 105 9.07 2.34 12.53
CA LYS A 105 8.98 1.13 11.72
C LYS A 105 10.24 0.26 11.81
N LEU A 106 11.42 0.82 11.62
CA LEU A 106 12.69 0.08 11.69
C LEU A 106 12.95 -0.47 13.10
N LYS A 107 12.50 0.22 14.15
CA LYS A 107 12.57 -0.27 15.52
C LYS A 107 11.70 -1.51 15.74
N GLU A 108 10.49 -1.53 15.19
CA GLU A 108 9.59 -2.69 15.23
C GLU A 108 10.22 -3.91 14.56
N HIS A 109 10.98 -3.72 13.47
CA HIS A 109 11.71 -4.75 12.73
C HIS A 109 13.13 -5.01 13.25
N ARG A 110 13.60 -4.33 14.31
CA ARG A 110 14.95 -4.45 14.90
C ARG A 110 16.08 -4.15 13.92
N LEU A 111 15.86 -3.18 13.05
CA LEU A 111 16.83 -2.77 12.02
C LEU A 111 17.40 -1.38 12.23
N LEU A 112 16.91 -0.61 13.21
CA LEU A 112 17.28 0.78 13.41
C LEU A 112 18.79 1.01 13.53
N ASP A 113 19.49 0.16 14.25
CA ASP A 113 20.94 0.27 14.49
C ASP A 113 21.80 -0.11 13.27
N LYS A 114 21.19 -0.63 12.20
CA LYS A 114 21.89 -1.07 10.98
C LYS A 114 21.83 -0.07 9.83
N VAL A 115 20.99 0.95 9.94
CA VAL A 115 20.67 1.87 8.85
C VAL A 115 21.25 3.25 9.13
N ALA A 116 22.00 3.81 8.18
CA ALA A 116 22.42 5.20 8.21
C ALA A 116 21.23 6.10 7.79
N LEU A 117 20.53 6.65 8.76
CA LEU A 117 19.41 7.56 8.53
C LEU A 117 19.89 9.00 8.61
N ASN A 118 19.74 9.76 7.52
CA ASN A 118 20.17 11.14 7.40
C ASN A 118 18.94 12.04 7.33
N VAL A 119 18.88 13.03 8.23
CA VAL A 119 17.84 14.07 8.16
C VAL A 119 18.25 15.07 7.10
N VAL A 120 17.32 15.45 6.23
CA VAL A 120 17.46 16.54 5.26
C VAL A 120 16.33 17.57 5.44
N GLU A 121 16.60 18.80 5.06
CA GLU A 121 15.65 19.90 5.13
C GLU A 121 15.33 20.45 3.73
N ALA A 122 14.16 21.02 3.55
CA ALA A 122 13.81 21.69 2.30
C ALA A 122 14.80 22.83 2.01
N GLY A 123 15.29 22.89 0.77
CA GLY A 123 16.35 23.80 0.33
C GLY A 123 17.75 23.21 0.42
N GLU A 124 17.94 22.06 1.07
CA GLU A 124 19.23 21.38 1.14
C GLU A 124 19.54 20.66 -0.18
N VAL A 125 20.83 20.57 -0.51
CA VAL A 125 21.34 19.83 -1.67
C VAL A 125 22.31 18.75 -1.17
N VAL A 126 21.96 17.50 -1.40
CA VAL A 126 22.76 16.34 -1.01
C VAL A 126 23.55 15.82 -2.19
N LYS A 127 24.87 15.70 -2.05
CA LYS A 127 25.73 15.11 -3.08
C LYS A 127 25.58 13.58 -3.10
N ALA A 128 25.31 13.00 -4.25
CA ALA A 128 25.10 11.58 -4.49
C ALA A 128 25.90 11.09 -5.72
N GLY A 129 27.20 10.83 -5.51
CA GLY A 129 28.14 10.52 -6.60
C GLY A 129 28.42 11.72 -7.52
N GLU A 130 28.21 11.56 -8.83
CA GLU A 130 28.27 12.65 -9.83
C GLU A 130 26.96 13.46 -9.85
N CYS A 131 25.92 12.99 -9.17
CA CYS A 131 24.63 13.66 -9.06
C CYS A 131 24.54 14.46 -7.75
N ALA A 132 23.52 15.32 -7.69
CA ALA A 132 23.12 16.01 -6.47
C ALA A 132 21.58 16.03 -6.38
N VAL A 133 21.05 15.85 -5.18
CA VAL A 133 19.61 15.84 -4.93
C VAL A 133 19.22 17.06 -4.11
N GLU A 134 18.47 17.97 -4.71
CA GLU A 134 17.91 19.14 -4.06
C GLU A 134 16.52 18.81 -3.52
N ILE A 135 16.30 19.15 -2.26
CA ILE A 135 15.07 18.87 -1.52
C ILE A 135 14.13 20.05 -1.63
N VAL A 136 12.96 19.87 -2.25
CA VAL A 136 12.03 20.97 -2.55
C VAL A 136 10.74 20.76 -1.78
N ARG A 137 10.33 21.73 -0.94
CA ARG A 137 9.10 21.62 -0.15
C ARG A 137 7.86 21.63 -1.03
N VAL A 138 6.99 20.63 -0.81
CA VAL A 138 5.62 20.57 -1.33
C VAL A 138 4.64 20.35 -0.18
N ASN A 139 3.36 20.50 -0.43
CA ASN A 139 2.34 20.14 0.55
C ASN A 139 1.73 18.79 0.19
N HIS A 140 1.47 18.00 1.20
CA HIS A 140 0.70 16.77 1.10
C HIS A 140 -0.18 16.62 2.35
N SER A 141 -0.81 15.48 2.53
CA SER A 141 -1.58 15.17 3.75
C SER A 141 -0.68 14.94 4.98
N VAL A 142 0.57 14.50 4.77
CA VAL A 142 1.60 14.40 5.80
C VAL A 142 2.49 15.66 5.74
N PRO A 143 2.79 16.31 6.88
CA PRO A 143 3.75 17.39 6.92
C PRO A 143 5.14 16.97 6.44
N ASP A 144 5.97 17.93 6.04
CA ASP A 144 7.34 17.75 5.56
C ASP A 144 7.47 16.92 4.28
N ALA A 145 6.42 16.82 3.46
CA ALA A 145 6.52 16.22 2.13
C ALA A 145 7.40 17.06 1.19
N VAL A 146 8.19 16.38 0.37
CA VAL A 146 9.13 17.01 -0.56
C VAL A 146 9.07 16.42 -1.96
N ALA A 147 9.28 17.28 -2.94
CA ALA A 147 9.72 16.91 -4.27
C ALA A 147 11.27 16.84 -4.28
N LEU A 148 11.83 16.08 -5.21
CA LEU A 148 13.26 15.88 -5.37
C LEU A 148 13.70 16.37 -6.76
N ALA A 149 14.63 17.32 -6.80
CA ALA A 149 15.28 17.72 -8.04
C ALA A 149 16.67 17.06 -8.12
N ILE A 150 16.81 16.09 -9.00
CA ILE A 150 18.04 15.32 -9.19
C ILE A 150 18.84 15.99 -10.31
N HIS A 151 19.90 16.69 -9.94
CA HIS A 151 20.83 17.32 -10.86
C HIS A 151 21.84 16.27 -11.32
N THR A 152 21.80 15.94 -12.60
CA THR A 152 22.74 15.02 -13.25
C THR A 152 23.52 15.76 -14.32
N PRO A 153 24.67 15.26 -14.76
CA PRO A 153 25.40 15.86 -15.91
C PRO A 153 24.59 15.82 -17.21
N ALA A 154 23.57 14.97 -17.34
CA ALA A 154 22.68 14.93 -18.50
C ALA A 154 21.54 15.96 -18.43
N GLY A 155 21.25 16.51 -17.24
CA GLY A 155 20.19 17.48 -16.99
C GLY A 155 19.45 17.21 -15.68
N THR A 156 18.54 18.08 -15.32
CA THR A 156 17.76 18.01 -14.07
C THR A 156 16.51 17.16 -14.25
N VAL A 157 16.34 16.16 -13.39
CA VAL A 157 15.13 15.33 -13.27
C VAL A 157 14.39 15.77 -12.02
N VAL A 158 13.10 16.06 -12.13
CA VAL A 158 12.26 16.43 -10.98
C VAL A 158 11.23 15.34 -10.73
N HIS A 159 11.27 14.73 -9.54
CA HIS A 159 10.24 13.86 -9.02
C HIS A 159 9.36 14.65 -8.06
N THR A 160 8.07 14.81 -8.37
CA THR A 160 7.19 15.68 -7.57
C THR A 160 6.93 15.16 -6.17
N GLY A 161 7.17 13.86 -5.92
CA GLY A 161 6.52 13.18 -4.80
C GLY A 161 5.01 13.32 -4.90
N ASP A 162 4.31 13.01 -3.84
CA ASP A 162 2.89 13.28 -3.70
C ASP A 162 2.70 14.72 -3.27
N TYR A 163 1.86 15.46 -3.96
CA TYR A 163 1.73 16.87 -3.68
C TYR A 163 0.32 17.43 -3.92
N LYS A 164 0.06 18.55 -3.31
CA LYS A 164 -0.98 19.53 -3.64
C LYS A 164 -0.44 20.94 -3.41
N PHE A 165 -1.17 21.97 -3.80
CA PHE A 165 -0.83 23.35 -3.49
C PHE A 165 -1.80 23.93 -2.46
N ASP A 166 -1.50 23.71 -1.17
CA ASP A 166 -2.26 24.29 -0.07
C ASP A 166 -1.67 25.64 0.33
N HIS A 167 -2.39 26.73 0.02
CA HIS A 167 -1.97 28.09 0.36
C HIS A 167 -2.14 28.42 1.85
N THR A 168 -2.86 27.59 2.59
CA THR A 168 -3.15 27.78 4.02
C THR A 168 -3.03 26.46 4.78
N PRO A 169 -1.86 25.79 4.71
CA PRO A 169 -1.71 24.49 5.36
C PRO A 169 -1.96 24.59 6.87
N VAL A 170 -2.47 23.51 7.46
CA VAL A 170 -2.71 23.43 8.92
C VAL A 170 -1.38 23.39 9.66
N ASN A 171 -0.44 22.61 9.14
CA ASN A 171 0.90 22.44 9.71
C ASN A 171 1.95 22.81 8.65
N GLY A 172 2.97 23.56 9.06
CA GLY A 172 4.08 23.91 8.19
C GLY A 172 3.79 25.11 7.27
N GLU A 173 4.58 25.21 6.23
CA GLU A 173 4.58 26.31 5.26
C GLU A 173 4.01 25.85 3.89
N PRO A 174 3.52 26.78 3.06
CA PRO A 174 3.12 26.48 1.68
C PRO A 174 4.24 25.85 0.86
N ALA A 175 3.91 25.23 -0.28
CA ALA A 175 4.87 24.72 -1.25
C ALA A 175 5.85 25.83 -1.69
N ASP A 176 7.09 25.43 -1.96
CA ASP A 176 8.13 26.39 -2.42
C ASP A 176 8.01 26.68 -3.92
N PHE A 177 7.04 27.54 -4.25
CA PHE A 177 6.85 28.01 -5.62
C PHE A 177 8.08 28.71 -6.20
N GLY A 178 8.88 29.38 -5.33
CA GLY A 178 10.08 30.07 -5.74
C GLY A 178 11.12 29.12 -6.32
N THR A 179 11.41 28.03 -5.61
CA THR A 179 12.34 26.98 -6.07
C THR A 179 11.79 26.25 -7.29
N LEU A 180 10.50 25.89 -7.33
CA LEU A 180 9.90 25.27 -8.51
C LEU A 180 10.00 26.16 -9.76
N ALA A 181 9.73 27.47 -9.65
CA ALA A 181 9.87 28.41 -10.76
C ALA A 181 11.34 28.61 -11.17
N ARG A 182 12.28 28.63 -10.22
CA ARG A 182 13.72 28.69 -10.50
C ARG A 182 14.18 27.47 -11.29
N LEU A 183 13.84 26.26 -10.86
CA LEU A 183 14.15 25.01 -11.57
C LEU A 183 13.61 25.04 -13.01
N GLY A 184 12.37 25.49 -13.20
CA GLY A 184 11.78 25.65 -14.53
C GLY A 184 12.49 26.69 -15.40
N ASN A 185 13.08 27.74 -14.83
CA ASN A 185 13.90 28.74 -15.56
C ASN A 185 15.29 28.21 -15.88
N GLU A 186 15.89 27.42 -15.02
CA GLU A 186 17.21 26.79 -15.24
C GLU A 186 17.12 25.63 -16.25
N GLY A 187 15.95 25.03 -16.43
CA GLY A 187 15.66 23.96 -17.38
C GLY A 187 15.53 22.60 -16.72
N VAL A 188 14.35 22.02 -16.80
CA VAL A 188 14.04 20.66 -16.34
C VAL A 188 14.03 19.72 -17.53
N LEU A 189 14.90 18.69 -17.50
CA LEU A 189 14.97 17.69 -18.55
C LEU A 189 13.75 16.75 -18.49
N VAL A 190 13.46 16.18 -17.32
CA VAL A 190 12.30 15.30 -17.11
C VAL A 190 11.56 15.71 -15.85
N MET A 191 10.24 15.78 -15.93
CA MET A 191 9.36 15.80 -14.77
C MET A 191 8.68 14.45 -14.63
N MET A 192 8.77 13.85 -13.46
CA MET A 192 7.99 12.69 -13.01
C MET A 192 6.88 13.20 -12.09
N GLY A 193 5.61 13.12 -12.53
CA GLY A 193 4.48 13.81 -11.88
C GLY A 193 3.41 12.90 -11.33
N ASP A 194 3.00 13.11 -10.07
CA ASP A 194 1.89 12.43 -9.38
C ASP A 194 0.58 12.53 -10.18
N SER A 195 -0.04 11.39 -10.47
CA SER A 195 -1.23 11.28 -11.32
C SER A 195 -2.52 10.92 -10.55
N THR A 196 -2.42 10.68 -9.25
CA THR A 196 -3.49 10.07 -8.43
C THR A 196 -4.84 10.77 -8.56
N ARG A 197 -4.88 12.09 -8.67
CA ARG A 197 -6.14 12.85 -8.75
C ARG A 197 -6.40 13.54 -10.09
N VAL A 198 -5.80 13.09 -11.14
CA VAL A 198 -5.97 13.68 -12.48
C VAL A 198 -7.42 13.68 -12.99
N GLU A 199 -8.28 12.80 -12.47
CA GLU A 199 -9.70 12.75 -12.82
C GLU A 199 -10.54 13.84 -12.12
N SER A 200 -9.98 14.50 -11.09
CA SER A 200 -10.68 15.53 -10.31
C SER A 200 -10.45 16.91 -10.92
N PRO A 201 -11.52 17.63 -11.35
CA PRO A 201 -11.39 18.96 -11.88
C PRO A 201 -11.09 19.98 -10.77
N GLY A 202 -10.51 21.12 -11.15
CA GLY A 202 -10.24 22.25 -10.25
C GLY A 202 -9.04 22.04 -9.34
N TYR A 203 -9.13 22.57 -8.13
CA TYR A 203 -8.09 22.52 -7.10
C TYR A 203 -8.50 21.64 -5.94
N THR A 204 -7.53 21.00 -5.30
CA THR A 204 -7.75 20.31 -4.03
C THR A 204 -7.92 21.32 -2.91
N PRO A 205 -9.00 21.23 -2.11
CA PRO A 205 -9.22 22.15 -1.00
C PRO A 205 -8.10 22.12 0.05
N SER A 206 -7.94 23.25 0.79
CA SER A 206 -7.07 23.27 1.95
C SER A 206 -7.59 22.32 3.06
N GLU A 207 -6.67 21.73 3.83
CA GLU A 207 -6.99 20.96 5.03
C GLU A 207 -7.81 21.76 6.07
N ARG A 208 -7.74 23.09 6.05
CA ARG A 208 -8.51 23.96 6.96
C ARG A 208 -10.01 23.79 6.87
N VAL A 209 -10.55 23.39 5.71
CA VAL A 209 -12.02 23.22 5.55
C VAL A 209 -12.59 22.17 6.50
N ILE A 210 -11.75 21.27 7.01
CA ILE A 210 -12.15 20.25 7.98
C ILE A 210 -12.50 20.85 9.33
N ASN A 211 -11.86 21.95 9.72
CA ASN A 211 -12.11 22.61 11.02
C ASN A 211 -13.60 23.00 11.15
N ASP A 212 -14.18 23.56 10.10
CA ASP A 212 -15.61 23.97 10.10
C ASP A 212 -16.55 22.77 10.25
N SER A 213 -16.19 21.64 9.64
CA SER A 213 -16.97 20.41 9.76
C SER A 213 -16.83 19.81 11.16
N PHE A 214 -15.62 19.79 11.70
CA PHE A 214 -15.37 19.29 13.07
C PHE A 214 -16.08 20.16 14.10
N ASP A 215 -16.03 21.49 13.99
CA ASP A 215 -16.75 22.38 14.89
C ASP A 215 -18.25 22.10 14.89
N LYS A 216 -18.87 21.94 13.72
CA LYS A 216 -20.30 21.60 13.62
C LYS A 216 -20.64 20.24 14.24
N ILE A 217 -19.80 19.22 14.00
CA ILE A 217 -20.03 17.87 14.53
C ILE A 217 -19.81 17.87 16.06
N PHE A 218 -18.74 18.48 16.56
CA PHE A 218 -18.43 18.52 18.00
C PHE A 218 -19.50 19.28 18.80
N ALA A 219 -20.01 20.37 18.26
CA ALA A 219 -21.08 21.16 18.89
C ALA A 219 -22.39 20.37 19.07
N ASN A 220 -22.68 19.43 18.18
CA ASN A 220 -23.93 18.68 18.17
C ASN A 220 -23.78 17.25 18.71
N ALA A 221 -22.59 16.77 18.96
CA ALA A 221 -22.35 15.40 19.45
C ALA A 221 -22.79 15.22 20.90
N PRO A 222 -23.86 14.43 21.18
CA PRO A 222 -24.40 14.29 22.53
C PRO A 222 -23.58 13.37 23.43
N GLY A 223 -22.71 12.54 22.84
CA GLY A 223 -21.90 11.55 23.53
C GLY A 223 -20.43 11.62 23.15
N ARG A 224 -19.77 10.45 23.15
CA ARG A 224 -18.37 10.36 22.75
C ARG A 224 -18.21 10.60 21.26
N ILE A 225 -17.06 11.14 20.88
CA ILE A 225 -16.68 11.27 19.47
C ILE A 225 -15.54 10.28 19.20
N ILE A 226 -15.66 9.49 18.14
CA ILE A 226 -14.67 8.50 17.72
C ILE A 226 -14.21 8.88 16.31
N ILE A 227 -12.95 9.25 16.16
CA ILE A 227 -12.38 9.69 14.87
C ILE A 227 -11.40 8.63 14.38
N ALA A 228 -11.71 8.05 13.22
CA ALA A 228 -10.79 7.15 12.55
C ALA A 228 -10.05 7.87 11.43
N THR A 229 -8.73 7.78 11.45
CA THR A 229 -7.85 8.39 10.46
C THR A 229 -6.57 7.54 10.30
N PHE A 230 -5.78 7.84 9.27
CA PHE A 230 -4.44 7.25 9.15
C PHE A 230 -3.55 7.70 10.30
N ALA A 231 -2.73 6.80 10.82
CA ALA A 231 -1.81 7.12 11.92
C ALA A 231 -0.69 8.09 11.51
N SER A 232 -0.43 8.23 10.22
CA SER A 232 0.51 9.19 9.63
C SER A 232 -0.10 10.57 9.37
N LEU A 233 -1.44 10.70 9.37
CA LEU A 233 -2.13 11.96 9.10
C LEU A 233 -2.16 12.86 10.35
N LEU A 234 -0.98 13.34 10.74
CA LEU A 234 -0.76 14.11 11.97
C LEU A 234 -1.47 15.46 11.97
N SER A 235 -1.68 16.08 10.80
CA SER A 235 -2.49 17.27 10.66
C SER A 235 -3.91 17.05 11.16
N ARG A 236 -4.53 15.91 10.86
CA ARG A 236 -5.86 15.55 11.33
C ARG A 236 -5.89 15.26 12.82
N VAL A 237 -4.84 14.63 13.34
CA VAL A 237 -4.66 14.43 14.80
C VAL A 237 -4.62 15.79 15.50
N GLN A 238 -3.82 16.76 15.01
CA GLN A 238 -3.76 18.10 15.58
C GLN A 238 -5.11 18.83 15.51
N GLN A 239 -5.79 18.80 14.35
CA GLN A 239 -7.12 19.38 14.22
C GLN A 239 -8.14 18.80 15.20
N THR A 240 -8.04 17.48 15.45
CA THR A 240 -8.88 16.80 16.44
C THR A 240 -8.55 17.27 17.87
N ILE A 241 -7.27 17.36 18.21
CA ILE A 241 -6.81 17.84 19.53
C ILE A 241 -7.27 19.29 19.75
N ASP A 242 -7.04 20.17 18.79
CA ASP A 242 -7.41 21.60 18.88
C ASP A 242 -8.93 21.77 18.99
N THR A 243 -9.72 20.96 18.28
CA THR A 243 -11.17 20.99 18.38
C THR A 243 -11.64 20.44 19.72
N ALA A 244 -11.07 19.32 20.19
CA ALA A 244 -11.38 18.75 21.50
C ALA A 244 -11.08 19.74 22.65
N GLU A 245 -9.97 20.52 22.55
CA GLU A 245 -9.63 21.58 23.51
C GLU A 245 -10.74 22.65 23.58
N ARG A 246 -11.23 23.11 22.42
CA ARG A 246 -12.31 24.14 22.35
C ARG A 246 -13.62 23.69 22.99
N TYR A 247 -13.89 22.38 22.96
CA TYR A 247 -15.11 21.77 23.49
C TYR A 247 -14.90 21.10 24.85
N ASP A 248 -13.78 21.36 25.56
CA ASP A 248 -13.42 20.79 26.86
C ASP A 248 -13.53 19.26 26.91
N ARG A 249 -13.11 18.59 25.83
CA ARG A 249 -13.09 17.12 25.73
C ARG A 249 -11.68 16.57 25.93
N ARG A 250 -11.58 15.40 26.55
CA ARG A 250 -10.32 14.65 26.71
C ARG A 250 -10.10 13.74 25.52
N VAL A 251 -8.85 13.55 25.12
CA VAL A 251 -8.47 12.73 23.97
C VAL A 251 -7.87 11.41 24.45
N ALA A 252 -8.32 10.30 23.89
CA ALA A 252 -7.70 8.99 24.06
C ALA A 252 -7.26 8.43 22.71
N LEU A 253 -6.04 7.88 22.65
CA LEU A 253 -5.51 7.25 21.45
C LEU A 253 -5.76 5.75 21.47
N VAL A 254 -6.17 5.18 20.34
CA VAL A 254 -6.51 3.77 20.22
C VAL A 254 -5.88 3.16 18.95
N GLY A 255 -5.10 2.12 19.14
CA GLY A 255 -4.29 1.47 18.10
C GLY A 255 -2.80 1.73 18.29
N ARG A 256 -1.99 0.69 18.11
CA ARG A 256 -0.55 0.73 18.38
C ARG A 256 0.15 1.78 17.52
N SER A 257 -0.05 1.77 16.22
CA SER A 257 0.56 2.74 15.30
C SER A 257 0.12 4.18 15.60
N MET A 258 -1.16 4.40 15.95
CA MET A 258 -1.63 5.73 16.36
C MET A 258 -0.88 6.24 17.60
N ILE A 259 -0.75 5.41 18.63
CA ILE A 259 -0.03 5.77 19.86
C ILE A 259 1.44 6.08 19.56
N ASN A 260 2.12 5.20 18.81
CA ASN A 260 3.54 5.35 18.51
C ASN A 260 3.82 6.60 17.67
N ASN A 261 3.03 6.83 16.62
CA ASN A 261 3.24 7.98 15.74
C ASN A 261 2.90 9.31 16.41
N VAL A 262 1.82 9.36 17.21
CA VAL A 262 1.48 10.57 17.98
C VAL A 262 2.56 10.87 19.01
N GLN A 263 3.06 9.87 19.74
CA GLN A 263 4.14 10.08 20.70
C GLN A 263 5.41 10.61 20.01
N MET A 264 5.81 9.96 18.91
CA MET A 264 6.96 10.41 18.12
C MET A 264 6.78 11.86 17.63
N ALA A 265 5.60 12.21 17.15
CA ALA A 265 5.32 13.56 16.64
C ALA A 265 5.29 14.62 17.75
N LEU A 266 4.86 14.26 18.98
CA LEU A 266 4.97 15.11 20.17
C LEU A 266 6.44 15.32 20.56
N ASP A 267 7.24 14.26 20.58
CA ASP A 267 8.66 14.31 20.94
C ASP A 267 9.47 15.15 19.93
N LEU A 268 9.09 15.13 18.66
CA LEU A 268 9.69 15.94 17.60
C LEU A 268 9.12 17.37 17.51
N GLY A 269 8.04 17.70 18.24
CA GLY A 269 7.41 19.01 18.25
C GLY A 269 6.47 19.31 17.08
N TYR A 270 6.06 18.28 16.31
CA TYR A 270 5.07 18.42 15.23
C TYR A 270 3.63 18.43 15.73
N LEU A 271 3.38 17.91 16.92
CA LEU A 271 2.07 17.98 17.57
C LEU A 271 2.18 18.77 18.90
N ARG A 272 1.14 19.54 19.18
CA ARG A 272 0.92 20.23 20.43
C ARG A 272 -0.22 19.55 21.19
N LEU A 273 0.01 19.17 22.42
CA LEU A 273 -0.98 18.55 23.29
C LEU A 273 -1.05 19.32 24.61
N PRO A 274 -2.20 19.95 24.95
CA PRO A 274 -2.39 20.64 26.22
C PRO A 274 -2.23 19.68 27.40
N GLN A 275 -1.70 20.21 28.52
CA GLN A 275 -1.47 19.41 29.73
C GLN A 275 -2.78 18.80 30.27
N GLY A 276 -2.76 17.51 30.59
CA GLY A 276 -3.92 16.80 31.15
C GLY A 276 -5.02 16.47 30.13
N MET A 277 -4.83 16.78 28.84
CA MET A 277 -5.81 16.49 27.80
C MET A 277 -5.81 15.02 27.36
N LEU A 278 -4.62 14.39 27.33
CA LEU A 278 -4.49 12.98 26.96
C LEU A 278 -4.85 12.09 28.15
N ILE A 279 -5.77 11.15 27.91
CA ILE A 279 -6.16 10.11 28.85
C ILE A 279 -5.88 8.73 28.26
N ARG A 280 -5.69 7.72 29.11
CA ARG A 280 -5.54 6.34 28.63
C ARG A 280 -6.90 5.77 28.22
N ALA A 281 -6.90 4.88 27.25
CA ALA A 281 -8.12 4.22 26.77
C ALA A 281 -8.84 3.42 27.90
N GLU A 282 -8.12 2.93 28.90
CA GLU A 282 -8.65 2.26 30.08
C GLU A 282 -9.42 3.20 31.03
N ASP A 283 -9.01 4.48 31.06
CA ASP A 283 -9.57 5.47 31.98
C ASP A 283 -10.80 6.22 31.45
N ILE A 284 -11.21 5.95 30.21
CA ILE A 284 -12.36 6.60 29.54
C ILE A 284 -13.63 6.55 30.39
N LYS A 285 -13.85 5.43 31.10
CA LYS A 285 -15.04 5.22 31.95
C LYS A 285 -15.11 6.16 33.17
N GLN A 286 -14.04 6.88 33.46
CA GLN A 286 -14.00 7.87 34.56
C GLN A 286 -14.56 9.23 34.15
N PHE A 287 -14.81 9.42 32.84
CA PHE A 287 -15.31 10.67 32.25
C PHE A 287 -16.73 10.50 31.74
N GLN A 288 -17.49 11.59 31.69
CA GLN A 288 -18.81 11.59 31.05
C GLN A 288 -18.63 11.41 29.53
N PRO A 289 -19.57 10.74 28.82
CA PRO A 289 -19.45 10.49 27.39
C PRO A 289 -19.15 11.76 26.56
N GLU A 290 -19.82 12.87 26.85
CA GLU A 290 -19.63 14.16 26.18
C GLU A 290 -18.25 14.81 26.40
N GLN A 291 -17.46 14.28 27.32
CA GLN A 291 -16.09 14.75 27.60
C GLN A 291 -15.02 13.95 26.87
N VAL A 292 -15.37 12.96 26.04
CA VAL A 292 -14.40 12.02 25.49
C VAL A 292 -14.34 12.08 23.96
N VAL A 293 -13.12 12.17 23.45
CA VAL A 293 -12.78 11.98 22.03
C VAL A 293 -11.80 10.82 21.93
N LEU A 294 -12.06 9.90 21.02
CA LEU A 294 -11.19 8.78 20.69
C LEU A 294 -10.59 9.01 19.32
N ILE A 295 -9.27 8.96 19.18
CA ILE A 295 -8.59 8.96 17.88
C ILE A 295 -8.07 7.55 17.65
N CYS A 296 -8.46 6.91 16.55
CA CYS A 296 -8.13 5.52 16.28
C CYS A 296 -7.73 5.26 14.83
N THR A 297 -7.09 4.11 14.60
CA THR A 297 -6.84 3.56 13.26
C THR A 297 -8.05 2.80 12.74
N GLY A 298 -8.03 2.42 11.45
CA GLY A 298 -9.05 1.58 10.83
C GLY A 298 -9.99 2.32 9.91
N SER A 299 -9.56 3.47 9.39
CA SER A 299 -10.29 4.24 8.39
C SER A 299 -10.42 3.50 7.04
N GLN A 300 -9.60 2.47 6.79
CA GLN A 300 -9.61 1.64 5.59
C GLN A 300 -10.35 0.30 5.77
N GLY A 301 -10.92 0.05 6.94
CA GLY A 301 -11.72 -1.15 7.21
C GLY A 301 -10.91 -2.42 7.44
N GLU A 302 -9.59 -2.33 7.63
CA GLU A 302 -8.71 -3.47 7.87
C GLU A 302 -9.20 -4.30 9.07
N PRO A 303 -9.29 -5.64 8.97
CA PRO A 303 -9.93 -6.49 9.99
C PRO A 303 -9.33 -6.38 11.39
N THR A 304 -8.01 -6.13 11.48
CA THR A 304 -7.25 -6.05 12.73
C THR A 304 -7.23 -4.66 13.34
N SER A 305 -7.69 -3.64 12.61
CA SER A 305 -7.65 -2.24 13.02
C SER A 305 -8.62 -1.94 14.17
N ALA A 306 -8.37 -0.81 14.86
CA ALA A 306 -9.14 -0.44 16.04
C ALA A 306 -10.62 -0.20 15.71
N LEU A 307 -10.93 0.63 14.71
CA LEU A 307 -12.33 0.95 14.35
C LEU A 307 -13.10 -0.28 13.88
N THR A 308 -12.50 -1.12 13.03
CA THR A 308 -13.16 -2.34 12.53
C THR A 308 -13.47 -3.31 13.67
N ARG A 309 -12.54 -3.46 14.63
CA ARG A 309 -12.79 -4.27 15.83
C ARG A 309 -13.89 -3.68 16.72
N ILE A 310 -13.97 -2.34 16.84
CA ILE A 310 -15.06 -1.65 17.54
C ILE A 310 -16.38 -1.90 16.83
N ALA A 311 -16.43 -1.71 15.51
CA ALA A 311 -17.61 -1.92 14.68
C ALA A 311 -18.11 -3.37 14.66
N ASN A 312 -17.21 -4.34 14.85
CA ASN A 312 -17.54 -5.76 14.95
C ASN A 312 -17.70 -6.26 16.40
N GLN A 313 -17.75 -5.34 17.40
CA GLN A 313 -17.86 -5.65 18.83
C GLN A 313 -16.70 -6.49 19.41
N GLY A 314 -15.61 -6.60 18.68
CA GLY A 314 -14.41 -7.37 19.03
C GLY A 314 -13.31 -6.57 19.76
N HIS A 315 -13.50 -5.26 19.98
CA HIS A 315 -12.50 -4.46 20.70
C HIS A 315 -12.61 -4.67 22.22
N ARG A 316 -11.46 -4.89 22.89
CA ARG A 316 -11.42 -5.27 24.30
C ARG A 316 -11.99 -4.20 25.24
N LEU A 317 -11.73 -2.94 24.97
CA LEU A 317 -12.02 -1.82 25.88
C LEU A 317 -13.22 -0.97 25.41
N ILE A 318 -13.42 -0.85 24.09
CA ILE A 318 -14.35 0.11 23.51
C ILE A 318 -15.46 -0.62 22.77
N ARG A 319 -16.69 -0.24 23.07
CA ARG A 319 -17.91 -0.65 22.36
C ARG A 319 -18.70 0.60 22.01
N ILE A 320 -19.38 0.59 20.88
CA ILE A 320 -20.32 1.65 20.50
C ILE A 320 -21.47 1.71 21.51
N GLN A 321 -21.85 2.91 21.87
CA GLN A 321 -22.97 3.23 22.74
C GLN A 321 -23.94 4.14 22.00
N PRO A 322 -25.25 4.10 22.32
CA PRO A 322 -26.20 5.06 21.80
C PRO A 322 -25.76 6.50 22.12
N GLY A 323 -25.77 7.37 21.10
CA GLY A 323 -25.30 8.74 21.21
C GLY A 323 -23.81 8.93 20.87
N ASP A 324 -23.04 7.86 20.58
CA ASP A 324 -21.71 8.00 20.05
C ASP A 324 -21.73 8.57 18.63
N THR A 325 -20.82 9.48 18.36
CA THR A 325 -20.59 10.06 17.03
C THR A 325 -19.28 9.48 16.47
N VAL A 326 -19.33 8.88 15.28
CA VAL A 326 -18.13 8.30 14.63
C VAL A 326 -17.83 9.08 13.36
N ILE A 327 -16.57 9.50 13.22
CA ILE A 327 -16.07 10.23 12.04
C ILE A 327 -15.03 9.38 11.33
N LEU A 328 -15.31 8.96 10.09
CA LEU A 328 -14.31 8.35 9.22
C LEU A 328 -13.63 9.44 8.41
N SER A 329 -12.49 9.89 8.88
CA SER A 329 -11.72 10.99 8.30
C SER A 329 -10.66 10.47 7.30
N ALA A 330 -11.14 9.72 6.31
CA ALA A 330 -10.36 9.19 5.18
C ALA A 330 -11.27 8.89 4.01
N THR A 331 -10.70 8.84 2.81
CA THR A 331 -11.32 8.22 1.62
C THR A 331 -10.83 6.76 1.52
N PRO A 332 -11.67 5.81 1.14
CA PRO A 332 -11.20 4.46 0.83
C PRO A 332 -10.09 4.48 -0.23
N VAL A 333 -9.01 3.80 0.04
CA VAL A 333 -8.00 3.47 -0.98
C VAL A 333 -8.67 2.51 -1.98
N PRO A 334 -8.40 2.60 -3.28
CA PRO A 334 -8.94 1.66 -4.27
C PRO A 334 -8.80 0.20 -3.81
N GLY A 335 -9.90 -0.56 -3.90
CA GLY A 335 -9.99 -1.94 -3.39
C GLY A 335 -10.54 -2.08 -1.95
N ASN A 336 -10.51 -1.04 -1.13
CA ASN A 336 -10.97 -1.09 0.27
C ASN A 336 -12.45 -0.67 0.47
N GLU A 337 -13.14 -0.24 -0.58
CA GLU A 337 -14.50 0.32 -0.51
C GLU A 337 -15.48 -0.61 0.19
N ARG A 338 -15.41 -1.92 -0.11
CA ARG A 338 -16.29 -2.93 0.48
C ARG A 338 -16.07 -3.07 2.00
N MET A 339 -14.82 -3.10 2.44
CA MET A 339 -14.46 -3.22 3.86
C MET A 339 -14.87 -1.97 4.64
N VAL A 340 -14.63 -0.79 4.09
CA VAL A 340 -15.02 0.49 4.68
C VAL A 340 -16.55 0.58 4.79
N ASN A 341 -17.28 0.30 3.72
CA ASN A 341 -18.74 0.31 3.72
C ASN A 341 -19.34 -0.68 4.72
N ARG A 342 -18.74 -1.87 4.87
CA ARG A 342 -19.14 -2.85 5.89
C ARG A 342 -18.95 -2.30 7.30
N THR A 343 -17.82 -1.65 7.56
CA THR A 343 -17.51 -1.02 8.84
C THR A 343 -18.52 0.09 9.16
N ILE A 344 -18.81 0.98 8.20
CA ILE A 344 -19.84 2.03 8.34
C ILE A 344 -21.20 1.42 8.67
N ASN A 345 -21.65 0.43 7.92
CA ASN A 345 -22.95 -0.24 8.16
C ASN A 345 -23.02 -0.87 9.57
N ASN A 346 -21.93 -1.46 10.05
CA ASN A 346 -21.90 -2.07 11.38
C ASN A 346 -21.96 -1.02 12.51
N LEU A 347 -21.40 0.16 12.29
CA LEU A 347 -21.50 1.28 13.23
C LEU A 347 -22.94 1.83 13.30
N PHE A 348 -23.60 2.02 12.17
CA PHE A 348 -25.03 2.40 12.13
C PHE A 348 -25.92 1.36 12.82
N ARG A 349 -25.69 0.05 12.61
CA ARG A 349 -26.45 -1.02 13.30
C ARG A 349 -26.33 -1.00 14.82
N GLN A 350 -25.25 -0.42 15.34
CA GLN A 350 -25.01 -0.25 16.78
C GLN A 350 -25.58 1.09 17.32
N GLY A 351 -26.20 1.89 16.47
CA GLY A 351 -26.85 3.15 16.87
C GLY A 351 -25.89 4.34 16.96
N ALA A 352 -24.71 4.27 16.33
CA ALA A 352 -23.82 5.42 16.20
C ALA A 352 -24.34 6.41 15.13
N GLU A 353 -24.12 7.69 15.34
CA GLU A 353 -24.19 8.68 14.29
C GLU A 353 -22.85 8.71 13.53
N VAL A 354 -22.85 8.45 12.21
CA VAL A 354 -21.63 8.24 11.46
C VAL A 354 -21.45 9.30 10.38
N TYR A 355 -20.33 10.02 10.42
CA TYR A 355 -19.91 10.99 9.41
C TYR A 355 -18.76 10.43 8.57
N TYR A 356 -18.90 10.51 7.26
CA TYR A 356 -17.89 10.11 6.28
C TYR A 356 -18.00 10.99 5.04
N GLN A 357 -17.05 10.91 4.11
CA GLN A 357 -16.88 11.89 3.04
C GLN A 357 -18.14 12.14 2.17
N ALA A 358 -18.99 11.12 1.97
CA ALA A 358 -20.22 11.28 1.17
C ALA A 358 -21.28 12.18 1.83
N ILE A 359 -21.25 12.36 3.16
CA ILE A 359 -22.26 13.13 3.90
C ILE A 359 -21.70 14.37 4.63
N ALA A 360 -20.38 14.45 4.81
CA ALA A 360 -19.73 15.61 5.42
C ALA A 360 -18.29 15.77 4.93
N ASN A 361 -17.80 17.02 4.88
CA ASN A 361 -16.41 17.30 4.53
C ASN A 361 -15.48 16.95 5.70
N VAL A 362 -15.24 15.67 5.91
CA VAL A 362 -14.40 15.15 7.01
C VAL A 362 -13.02 14.68 6.55
N HIS A 363 -12.76 14.73 5.24
CA HIS A 363 -11.47 14.39 4.65
C HIS A 363 -11.21 15.27 3.42
N VAL A 364 -9.93 15.57 3.20
CA VAL A 364 -9.40 16.22 1.99
C VAL A 364 -8.24 15.39 1.48
N SER A 365 -8.15 15.22 0.17
CA SER A 365 -7.03 14.51 -0.46
C SER A 365 -5.71 15.26 -0.26
N GLY A 366 -4.62 14.51 -0.19
CA GLY A 366 -3.27 15.05 -0.21
C GLY A 366 -2.73 15.34 -1.62
N HIS A 367 -3.41 14.84 -2.67
CA HIS A 367 -2.91 14.91 -4.05
C HIS A 367 -3.52 16.06 -4.84
N ALA A 368 -2.75 16.52 -5.83
CA ALA A 368 -3.08 17.60 -6.75
C ALA A 368 -4.23 17.24 -7.69
N ALA A 369 -5.25 18.09 -7.78
CA ALA A 369 -6.27 18.02 -8.81
C ALA A 369 -5.76 18.63 -10.13
N GLN A 370 -6.57 18.59 -11.19
CA GLN A 370 -6.14 18.95 -12.56
C GLN A 370 -5.46 20.31 -12.67
N GLU A 371 -5.99 21.35 -12.03
CA GLU A 371 -5.43 22.71 -12.16
C GLU A 371 -4.09 22.84 -11.42
N GLU A 372 -3.88 22.08 -10.36
CA GLU A 372 -2.61 22.03 -9.65
C GLU A 372 -1.56 21.26 -10.46
N GLN A 373 -1.95 20.17 -11.13
CA GLN A 373 -1.07 19.41 -12.03
C GLN A 373 -0.65 20.26 -13.24
N LYS A 374 -1.60 21.02 -13.84
CA LYS A 374 -1.28 22.01 -14.89
C LYS A 374 -0.32 23.08 -14.39
N LEU A 375 -0.53 23.57 -13.16
CA LEU A 375 0.34 24.58 -12.56
C LEU A 375 1.76 24.03 -12.35
N MET A 376 1.92 22.80 -11.87
CA MET A 376 3.23 22.15 -11.71
C MET A 376 3.95 22.03 -13.05
N LEU A 377 3.28 21.54 -14.10
CA LEU A 377 3.81 21.47 -15.46
C LEU A 377 4.21 22.88 -15.99
N SER A 378 3.42 23.90 -15.70
CA SER A 378 3.70 25.27 -16.13
C SER A 378 4.84 25.93 -15.36
N LEU A 379 5.04 25.60 -14.09
CA LEU A 379 6.16 26.08 -13.27
C LEU A 379 7.48 25.45 -13.72
N LEU A 380 7.50 24.12 -13.84
CA LEU A 380 8.72 23.36 -14.17
C LEU A 380 9.06 23.39 -15.66
N ARG A 381 8.08 23.52 -16.55
CA ARG A 381 8.26 23.55 -18.02
C ARG A 381 9.21 22.47 -18.54
N PRO A 382 8.98 21.18 -18.17
CA PRO A 382 9.93 20.13 -18.48
C PRO A 382 10.05 19.88 -19.99
N LYS A 383 11.23 19.45 -20.44
CA LYS A 383 11.43 19.01 -21.82
C LYS A 383 10.68 17.71 -22.07
N PHE A 384 10.71 16.78 -21.10
CA PHE A 384 10.01 15.50 -21.14
C PHE A 384 9.15 15.30 -19.89
N PHE A 385 8.06 14.56 -20.05
CA PHE A 385 7.12 14.28 -18.99
C PHE A 385 6.83 12.79 -18.84
N LEU A 386 6.93 12.28 -17.61
CA LEU A 386 6.60 10.93 -17.20
C LEU A 386 5.52 10.99 -16.12
N PRO A 387 4.25 10.69 -16.41
CA PRO A 387 3.25 10.47 -15.38
C PRO A 387 3.66 9.30 -14.48
N ILE A 388 3.59 9.48 -13.18
CA ILE A 388 3.88 8.45 -12.17
C ILE A 388 2.78 8.39 -11.14
N HIS A 389 2.84 7.43 -10.22
CA HIS A 389 1.97 7.30 -9.05
C HIS A 389 0.48 7.31 -9.41
N GLY A 390 -0.06 6.16 -9.78
CA GLY A 390 -1.46 5.98 -10.10
C GLY A 390 -1.74 4.79 -11.00
N GLU A 391 -3.02 4.43 -11.08
CA GLU A 391 -3.48 3.40 -12.00
C GLU A 391 -3.22 3.81 -13.46
N TYR A 392 -3.07 2.85 -14.36
CA TYR A 392 -2.72 3.09 -15.76
C TYR A 392 -3.62 4.12 -16.45
N ARG A 393 -4.94 4.10 -16.17
CA ARG A 393 -5.86 5.12 -16.70
C ARG A 393 -5.51 6.52 -16.23
N GLN A 394 -5.03 6.69 -15.00
CA GLN A 394 -4.63 7.98 -14.45
C GLN A 394 -3.35 8.49 -15.10
N LEU A 395 -2.38 7.61 -15.35
CA LEU A 395 -1.16 7.96 -16.09
C LEU A 395 -1.50 8.46 -17.50
N VAL A 396 -2.38 7.76 -18.21
CA VAL A 396 -2.85 8.16 -19.55
C VAL A 396 -3.60 9.49 -19.52
N LEU A 397 -4.43 9.73 -18.51
CA LEU A 397 -5.17 10.99 -18.38
C LEU A 397 -4.23 12.15 -18.04
N HIS A 398 -3.18 11.94 -17.25
CA HIS A 398 -2.18 12.96 -16.94
C HIS A 398 -1.31 13.29 -18.18
N ALA A 399 -0.97 12.29 -18.98
CA ALA A 399 -0.35 12.50 -20.28
C ALA A 399 -1.22 13.37 -21.21
N LYS A 400 -2.53 13.10 -21.28
CA LYS A 400 -3.48 13.93 -22.05
C LYS A 400 -3.60 15.35 -21.49
N LEU A 401 -3.49 15.51 -20.16
CA LEU A 401 -3.48 16.83 -19.54
C LEU A 401 -2.25 17.63 -19.98
N ALA A 402 -1.05 17.04 -19.97
CA ALA A 402 0.18 17.66 -20.45
C ALA A 402 0.08 18.01 -21.95
N TYR A 403 -0.48 17.11 -22.78
CA TYR A 403 -0.75 17.37 -24.20
C TYR A 403 -1.68 18.59 -24.38
N SER A 404 -2.71 18.72 -23.55
CA SER A 404 -3.64 19.87 -23.62
C SER A 404 -2.99 21.21 -23.31
N LEU A 405 -1.83 21.22 -22.63
CA LEU A 405 -1.00 22.40 -22.38
C LEU A 405 -0.02 22.71 -23.53
N GLY A 406 -0.04 21.92 -24.63
CA GLY A 406 0.80 22.12 -25.79
C GLY A 406 2.11 21.34 -25.80
N MET A 407 2.32 20.40 -24.87
CA MET A 407 3.45 19.48 -24.93
C MET A 407 3.20 18.45 -26.06
N SER A 408 4.19 18.19 -26.93
CA SER A 408 4.05 17.24 -28.02
C SER A 408 4.08 15.79 -27.52
N GLU A 409 3.42 14.87 -28.23
CA GLU A 409 3.31 13.46 -27.84
C GLU A 409 4.69 12.79 -27.68
N GLU A 410 5.68 13.13 -28.53
CA GLU A 410 7.03 12.55 -28.45
C GLU A 410 7.78 12.94 -27.16
N ARG A 411 7.28 13.92 -26.42
CA ARG A 411 7.87 14.39 -25.16
C ARG A 411 7.15 13.83 -23.92
N ILE A 412 6.10 13.04 -24.13
CA ILE A 412 5.29 12.45 -23.06
C ILE A 412 5.40 10.93 -23.18
N LEU A 413 5.82 10.27 -22.10
CA LEU A 413 5.91 8.82 -22.07
C LEU A 413 5.03 8.26 -20.95
N VAL A 414 4.08 7.40 -21.29
CA VAL A 414 3.37 6.56 -20.33
C VAL A 414 4.10 5.24 -20.27
N ALA A 415 4.71 4.92 -19.15
CA ALA A 415 5.51 3.72 -18.92
C ALA A 415 4.84 2.77 -17.93
N GLU A 416 5.37 1.58 -17.84
CA GLU A 416 4.97 0.54 -16.88
C GLU A 416 6.14 0.18 -15.96
N ASP A 417 5.86 -0.46 -14.83
CA ASP A 417 6.90 -0.96 -13.93
C ASP A 417 7.83 -1.94 -14.65
N GLY A 418 9.13 -1.76 -14.46
CA GLY A 418 10.16 -2.55 -15.12
C GLY A 418 10.67 -1.97 -16.44
N ASP A 419 10.05 -0.93 -16.99
CA ASP A 419 10.58 -0.26 -18.17
C ASP A 419 11.92 0.42 -17.87
N ILE A 420 12.91 0.23 -18.73
CA ILE A 420 14.18 0.96 -18.71
C ILE A 420 14.07 2.15 -19.66
N ILE A 421 13.86 3.32 -19.10
CA ILE A 421 13.65 4.55 -19.87
C ILE A 421 15.00 5.25 -20.03
N GLU A 422 15.52 5.34 -21.25
CA GLU A 422 16.72 6.12 -21.56
C GLU A 422 16.34 7.57 -21.90
N VAL A 423 17.09 8.49 -21.31
CA VAL A 423 16.92 9.92 -21.47
C VAL A 423 18.21 10.53 -21.99
N THR A 424 18.11 11.25 -23.07
CA THR A 424 19.17 12.13 -23.59
C THR A 424 18.61 13.54 -23.79
N GLU A 425 19.46 14.45 -24.29
CA GLU A 425 18.93 15.76 -24.63
C GLU A 425 17.78 15.67 -25.65
N ASP A 426 17.84 14.76 -26.62
CA ASP A 426 16.92 14.72 -27.76
C ASP A 426 15.95 13.51 -27.74
N GLU A 427 16.23 12.48 -26.94
CA GLU A 427 15.43 11.25 -26.92
C GLU A 427 14.91 10.91 -25.53
N PHE A 428 13.66 10.48 -25.47
CA PHE A 428 12.98 9.98 -24.28
C PHE A 428 12.17 8.76 -24.67
N LYS A 429 12.68 7.56 -24.35
CA LYS A 429 12.08 6.32 -24.85
C LYS A 429 12.34 5.14 -23.93
N VAL A 430 11.46 4.14 -23.98
CA VAL A 430 11.73 2.82 -23.44
C VAL A 430 12.80 2.14 -24.30
N ALA A 431 13.94 1.84 -23.70
CA ALA A 431 15.09 1.21 -24.33
C ALA A 431 15.21 -0.29 -24.02
N GLY A 432 14.47 -0.76 -23.03
CA GLY A 432 14.46 -2.14 -22.60
C GLY A 432 13.46 -2.37 -21.46
N HIS A 433 13.46 -3.59 -20.94
CA HIS A 433 12.62 -3.98 -19.81
C HIS A 433 13.43 -4.86 -18.86
N THR A 434 13.24 -4.69 -17.57
CA THR A 434 13.82 -5.54 -16.53
C THR A 434 12.73 -6.38 -15.87
N THR A 435 13.13 -7.49 -15.26
CA THR A 435 12.22 -8.23 -14.39
C THR A 435 11.74 -7.30 -13.28
N CYS A 436 10.44 -7.13 -13.21
CA CYS A 436 9.77 -6.37 -12.18
C CYS A 436 8.47 -7.08 -11.85
N GLY A 437 8.13 -7.17 -10.58
CA GLY A 437 6.94 -7.87 -10.16
C GLY A 437 6.60 -7.62 -8.70
N ASN A 438 5.65 -8.41 -8.22
CA ASN A 438 5.21 -8.36 -6.84
C ASN A 438 6.03 -9.37 -6.02
N VAL A 439 6.71 -8.87 -4.99
CA VAL A 439 7.31 -9.72 -3.96
C VAL A 439 6.34 -9.77 -2.79
N PHE A 440 5.81 -10.95 -2.50
CA PHE A 440 4.81 -11.13 -1.45
C PHE A 440 5.47 -11.34 -0.10
N VAL A 441 4.89 -10.70 0.92
CA VAL A 441 5.25 -10.90 2.33
C VAL A 441 4.09 -11.61 3.01
N ASP A 442 4.36 -12.75 3.65
CA ASP A 442 3.39 -13.56 4.40
C ASP A 442 4.05 -13.99 5.73
N GLY A 443 3.61 -13.41 6.83
CA GLY A 443 4.22 -13.62 8.14
C GLY A 443 5.69 -13.23 8.17
N LEU A 444 6.58 -14.21 8.29
CA LEU A 444 8.03 -14.01 8.27
C LEU A 444 8.67 -14.29 6.90
N GLY A 445 7.91 -14.85 5.96
CA GLY A 445 8.36 -15.16 4.61
C GLY A 445 8.36 -13.94 3.70
N VAL A 446 9.42 -13.76 2.92
CA VAL A 446 9.53 -12.68 1.93
C VAL A 446 9.95 -13.29 0.60
N GLY A 447 9.05 -13.24 -0.40
CA GLY A 447 9.30 -13.75 -1.75
C GLY A 447 9.30 -15.27 -1.88
N ASP A 448 8.95 -16.02 -0.84
CA ASP A 448 8.81 -17.48 -0.85
C ASP A 448 7.43 -17.95 -1.36
N ILE A 449 6.48 -17.04 -1.49
CA ILE A 449 5.17 -17.27 -2.08
C ILE A 449 5.17 -16.78 -3.53
N GLY A 450 4.87 -17.68 -4.46
CA GLY A 450 4.70 -17.34 -5.88
C GLY A 450 3.25 -17.49 -6.33
N GLN A 451 3.02 -17.21 -7.62
CA GLN A 451 1.69 -17.30 -8.28
C GLN A 451 1.03 -18.68 -8.12
N ILE A 452 1.84 -19.75 -8.06
CA ILE A 452 1.33 -21.11 -7.88
C ILE A 452 0.66 -21.26 -6.52
N VAL A 453 1.32 -20.77 -5.45
CA VAL A 453 0.77 -20.84 -4.09
C VAL A 453 -0.49 -20.01 -3.96
N LEU A 454 -0.53 -18.81 -4.57
CA LEU A 454 -1.73 -17.97 -4.57
C LEU A 454 -2.89 -18.66 -5.29
N ARG A 455 -2.64 -19.27 -6.46
CA ARG A 455 -3.65 -20.03 -7.19
C ARG A 455 -4.18 -21.22 -6.37
N ASP A 456 -3.30 -21.94 -5.68
CA ASP A 456 -3.70 -23.04 -4.82
C ASP A 456 -4.59 -22.53 -3.67
N ARG A 457 -4.22 -21.44 -3.01
CA ARG A 457 -5.04 -20.80 -1.97
C ARG A 457 -6.40 -20.34 -2.50
N GLN A 458 -6.46 -19.82 -3.73
CA GLN A 458 -7.69 -19.41 -4.38
C GLN A 458 -8.62 -20.60 -4.64
N VAL A 459 -8.10 -21.69 -5.20
CA VAL A 459 -8.86 -22.93 -5.41
C VAL A 459 -9.37 -23.51 -4.08
N LEU A 460 -8.52 -23.54 -3.05
CA LEU A 460 -8.91 -23.99 -1.71
C LEU A 460 -10.02 -23.12 -1.10
N ALA A 461 -9.98 -21.80 -1.32
CA ALA A 461 -10.99 -20.87 -0.80
C ALA A 461 -12.32 -20.96 -1.56
N GLN A 462 -12.30 -21.22 -2.86
CA GLN A 462 -13.50 -21.29 -3.71
C GLN A 462 -14.18 -22.65 -3.67
N ASP A 463 -13.43 -23.72 -3.91
CA ASP A 463 -13.99 -25.06 -4.14
C ASP A 463 -13.58 -26.10 -3.07
N GLY A 464 -12.67 -25.73 -2.17
CA GLY A 464 -12.21 -26.61 -1.10
C GLY A 464 -11.22 -27.70 -1.56
N ILE A 465 -11.04 -28.72 -0.72
CA ILE A 465 -10.12 -29.83 -0.94
C ILE A 465 -10.79 -31.19 -0.76
N LEU A 466 -10.38 -32.13 -1.61
CA LEU A 466 -10.71 -33.54 -1.52
C LEU A 466 -9.39 -34.35 -1.41
N MET A 467 -9.16 -34.98 -0.27
CA MET A 467 -8.03 -35.87 -0.05
C MET A 467 -8.47 -37.31 -0.30
N VAL A 468 -7.71 -38.05 -1.09
CA VAL A 468 -7.95 -39.47 -1.41
C VAL A 468 -6.78 -40.28 -0.88
N VAL A 469 -7.04 -41.10 0.13
CA VAL A 469 -6.02 -41.96 0.75
C VAL A 469 -6.23 -43.40 0.27
N LEU A 470 -5.20 -43.99 -0.34
CA LEU A 470 -5.23 -45.34 -0.90
C LEU A 470 -3.98 -46.11 -0.50
N THR A 471 -4.16 -47.35 -0.08
CA THR A 471 -3.08 -48.29 0.15
C THR A 471 -3.01 -49.26 -1.02
N VAL A 472 -1.82 -49.42 -1.59
CA VAL A 472 -1.56 -50.29 -2.75
C VAL A 472 -0.48 -51.29 -2.45
N ASP A 473 -0.59 -52.45 -3.08
CA ASP A 473 0.45 -53.49 -3.05
C ASP A 473 1.62 -53.05 -3.92
N ARG A 474 2.83 -53.13 -3.37
CA ARG A 474 4.05 -52.68 -4.02
C ARG A 474 4.42 -53.47 -5.27
N GLU A 475 4.14 -54.79 -5.29
CA GLU A 475 4.51 -55.66 -6.38
C GLU A 475 3.49 -55.65 -7.53
N THR A 476 2.19 -55.60 -7.17
CA THR A 476 1.11 -55.70 -8.15
C THR A 476 0.51 -54.35 -8.53
N GLY A 477 0.76 -53.31 -7.71
CA GLY A 477 0.15 -52.00 -7.89
C GLY A 477 -1.38 -51.94 -7.64
N GLN A 478 -1.97 -53.04 -7.13
CA GLN A 478 -3.40 -53.14 -6.89
C GLN A 478 -3.81 -52.56 -5.55
N PRO A 479 -4.99 -51.93 -5.44
CA PRO A 479 -5.52 -51.41 -4.19
C PRO A 479 -5.71 -52.54 -3.15
N LEU A 480 -5.11 -52.39 -1.95
CA LEU A 480 -5.27 -53.28 -0.80
C LEU A 480 -6.29 -52.74 0.21
N ALA A 481 -6.35 -51.42 0.36
CA ALA A 481 -7.30 -50.73 1.26
C ALA A 481 -7.62 -49.33 0.79
N GLY A 482 -8.81 -48.85 1.11
CA GLY A 482 -9.35 -47.57 0.65
C GLY A 482 -10.12 -47.71 -0.67
N PRO A 483 -10.30 -46.63 -1.48
CA PRO A 483 -9.91 -45.24 -1.18
C PRO A 483 -10.75 -44.59 -0.07
N ASP A 484 -10.08 -44.04 0.93
CA ASP A 484 -10.72 -43.18 1.90
C ASP A 484 -10.72 -41.75 1.39
N ILE A 485 -11.91 -41.14 1.35
CA ILE A 485 -12.06 -39.78 0.84
C ILE A 485 -12.42 -38.84 1.99
N VAL A 486 -11.59 -37.83 2.20
CA VAL A 486 -11.81 -36.75 3.18
C VAL A 486 -12.01 -35.43 2.44
N SER A 487 -13.10 -34.75 2.72
CA SER A 487 -13.43 -33.44 2.12
C SER A 487 -13.41 -32.33 3.16
N ARG A 488 -12.91 -31.15 2.78
CA ARG A 488 -13.00 -29.90 3.54
C ARG A 488 -13.30 -28.73 2.60
N GLY A 489 -14.32 -27.93 2.96
CA GLY A 489 -14.70 -26.75 2.18
C GLY A 489 -15.39 -27.03 0.84
N PHE A 490 -15.50 -28.30 0.41
CA PHE A 490 -16.11 -28.67 -0.88
C PHE A 490 -17.60 -29.05 -0.72
N VAL A 491 -17.89 -30.09 0.04
CA VAL A 491 -19.26 -30.57 0.30
C VAL A 491 -19.44 -30.90 1.78
N TYR A 492 -20.69 -30.81 2.27
CA TYR A 492 -20.99 -31.23 3.62
C TYR A 492 -21.10 -32.76 3.66
N MET A 493 -20.17 -33.39 4.33
CA MET A 493 -19.99 -34.88 4.33
C MET A 493 -21.26 -35.69 4.62
N ARG A 494 -22.12 -35.20 5.55
CA ARG A 494 -23.36 -35.93 5.94
C ARG A 494 -24.42 -35.96 4.85
N ASP A 495 -24.44 -34.95 3.97
CA ASP A 495 -25.46 -34.82 2.92
C ASP A 495 -24.95 -35.29 1.56
N SER A 496 -23.70 -35.82 1.49
CA SER A 496 -23.02 -36.14 0.25
C SER A 496 -22.43 -37.57 0.25
N GLU A 497 -23.00 -38.47 1.05
CA GLU A 497 -22.52 -39.87 1.16
C GLU A 497 -22.54 -40.59 -0.20
N GLU A 498 -23.58 -40.39 -0.99
CA GLU A 498 -23.74 -41.00 -2.32
C GLU A 498 -22.68 -40.47 -3.29
N LEU A 499 -22.43 -39.14 -3.33
CA LEU A 499 -21.39 -38.54 -4.18
C LEU A 499 -20.02 -39.09 -3.83
N LEU A 500 -19.72 -39.23 -2.54
CA LEU A 500 -18.42 -39.72 -2.09
C LEU A 500 -18.28 -41.24 -2.30
N ALA A 501 -19.38 -42.02 -2.20
CA ALA A 501 -19.38 -43.43 -2.56
C ALA A 501 -19.09 -43.64 -4.05
N ASN A 502 -19.76 -42.88 -4.93
CA ASN A 502 -19.51 -42.92 -6.35
C ASN A 502 -18.08 -42.44 -6.70
N ALA A 503 -17.56 -41.43 -6.00
CA ALA A 503 -16.19 -40.98 -6.17
C ALA A 503 -15.17 -42.08 -5.80
N ARG A 504 -15.43 -42.89 -4.74
CA ARG A 504 -14.59 -44.04 -4.39
C ARG A 504 -14.61 -45.09 -5.50
N GLU A 505 -15.77 -45.41 -6.05
CA GLU A 505 -15.93 -46.34 -7.15
C GLU A 505 -15.15 -45.89 -8.39
N GLN A 506 -15.25 -44.62 -8.77
CA GLN A 506 -14.47 -44.05 -9.88
C GLN A 506 -12.95 -44.16 -9.68
N VAL A 507 -12.47 -43.99 -8.45
CA VAL A 507 -11.04 -44.20 -8.14
C VAL A 507 -10.67 -45.66 -8.33
N LEU A 508 -11.46 -46.62 -7.81
CA LEU A 508 -11.18 -48.06 -7.96
C LEU A 508 -11.21 -48.49 -9.42
N ASP A 509 -12.18 -48.04 -10.17
CA ASP A 509 -12.29 -48.33 -11.61
C ASP A 509 -11.09 -47.83 -12.40
N SER A 510 -10.48 -46.73 -11.95
CA SER A 510 -9.25 -46.21 -12.57
C SER A 510 -8.05 -47.16 -12.48
N PHE A 511 -8.07 -48.13 -11.58
CA PHE A 511 -7.01 -49.17 -11.45
C PHE A 511 -7.28 -50.42 -12.29
N VAL A 512 -8.48 -50.59 -12.82
CA VAL A 512 -8.81 -51.74 -13.68
C VAL A 512 -8.01 -51.64 -14.99
N GLY A 513 -7.21 -52.69 -15.28
CA GLY A 513 -6.37 -52.76 -16.49
C GLY A 513 -4.99 -52.12 -16.36
N LEU A 514 -4.55 -51.77 -15.16
CA LEU A 514 -3.15 -51.45 -14.89
C LEU A 514 -2.39 -52.77 -14.63
N ASP A 515 -2.03 -53.47 -15.71
CA ASP A 515 -1.24 -54.69 -15.62
C ASP A 515 0.22 -54.37 -15.29
N GLY A 516 0.64 -54.59 -14.04
CA GLY A 516 2.04 -54.82 -13.64
C GLY A 516 3.09 -53.73 -13.87
N HIS A 517 2.70 -52.54 -14.36
CA HIS A 517 3.63 -51.43 -14.59
C HIS A 517 3.43 -50.27 -13.58
N ALA A 518 3.25 -50.61 -12.31
CA ALA A 518 3.13 -49.64 -11.22
C ALA A 518 4.48 -49.00 -10.82
N ALA A 519 5.37 -48.78 -11.79
CA ALA A 519 6.66 -48.14 -11.50
C ALA A 519 6.62 -46.62 -11.42
N ASP A 520 5.50 -45.96 -11.78
CA ASP A 520 5.38 -44.52 -11.71
C ASP A 520 4.13 -44.07 -10.91
N TRP A 521 4.35 -43.87 -9.62
CA TRP A 521 3.31 -43.35 -8.72
C TRP A 521 2.84 -41.96 -9.08
N SER A 522 3.63 -41.19 -9.83
CA SER A 522 3.23 -39.91 -10.40
C SER A 522 2.06 -40.10 -11.36
N PHE A 523 2.18 -41.09 -12.25
CA PHE A 523 1.11 -41.44 -13.19
C PHE A 523 -0.19 -41.86 -12.48
N VAL A 524 -0.10 -42.66 -11.43
CA VAL A 524 -1.27 -43.11 -10.65
C VAL A 524 -1.94 -41.94 -9.99
N LYS A 525 -1.19 -41.05 -9.34
CA LYS A 525 -1.72 -39.84 -8.70
C LYS A 525 -2.36 -38.91 -9.70
N ASP A 526 -1.77 -38.72 -10.87
CA ASP A 526 -2.33 -37.88 -11.93
C ASP A 526 -3.60 -38.48 -12.51
N LYS A 527 -3.67 -39.80 -12.66
CA LYS A 527 -4.86 -40.52 -13.13
C LYS A 527 -6.04 -40.34 -12.14
N ILE A 528 -5.78 -40.54 -10.83
CA ILE A 528 -6.80 -40.31 -9.76
C ILE A 528 -7.28 -38.86 -9.82
N ARG A 529 -6.37 -37.91 -9.92
CA ARG A 529 -6.68 -36.47 -9.98
C ARG A 529 -7.56 -36.16 -11.18
N HIS A 530 -7.21 -36.67 -12.36
CA HIS A 530 -7.95 -36.42 -13.59
C HIS A 530 -9.37 -37.02 -13.53
N THR A 531 -9.48 -38.32 -13.19
CA THR A 531 -10.75 -39.04 -13.10
C THR A 531 -11.71 -38.34 -12.12
N LEU A 532 -11.24 -37.99 -10.92
CA LEU A 532 -12.08 -37.32 -9.93
C LEU A 532 -12.41 -35.89 -10.31
N SER A 533 -11.49 -35.17 -10.97
CA SER A 533 -11.76 -33.79 -11.43
C SER A 533 -12.90 -33.75 -12.43
N GLU A 534 -12.91 -34.67 -13.40
CA GLU A 534 -14.00 -34.79 -14.38
C GLU A 534 -15.29 -35.21 -13.72
N PHE A 535 -15.28 -36.29 -12.94
CA PHE A 535 -16.45 -36.80 -12.26
C PHE A 535 -17.11 -35.75 -11.35
N LEU A 536 -16.31 -35.08 -10.48
CA LEU A 536 -16.84 -34.11 -9.55
C LEU A 536 -17.36 -32.87 -10.28
N TYR A 537 -16.71 -32.46 -11.37
CA TYR A 537 -17.21 -31.35 -12.16
C TYR A 537 -18.55 -31.68 -12.84
N GLU A 538 -18.70 -32.85 -13.40
CA GLU A 538 -19.96 -33.30 -13.99
C GLU A 538 -21.11 -33.34 -12.97
N GLN A 539 -20.82 -33.78 -11.74
CA GLN A 539 -21.84 -33.91 -10.69
C GLN A 539 -22.14 -32.59 -9.97
N THR A 540 -21.18 -31.68 -9.87
CA THR A 540 -21.31 -30.50 -8.97
C THR A 540 -21.03 -29.16 -9.63
N HIS A 541 -20.45 -29.15 -10.82
CA HIS A 541 -19.88 -27.97 -11.49
C HIS A 541 -18.82 -27.22 -10.66
N ARG A 542 -18.15 -27.93 -9.72
CA ARG A 542 -17.06 -27.43 -8.88
C ARG A 542 -15.79 -28.21 -9.14
N ARG A 543 -14.64 -27.56 -8.90
CA ARG A 543 -13.30 -28.14 -9.12
C ARG A 543 -12.45 -28.06 -7.85
N PRO A 544 -12.73 -28.88 -6.81
CA PRO A 544 -11.95 -28.88 -5.60
C PRO A 544 -10.51 -29.29 -5.87
N MET A 545 -9.57 -28.86 -5.03
CA MET A 545 -8.21 -29.38 -5.05
C MET A 545 -8.22 -30.86 -4.69
N ILE A 546 -7.76 -31.71 -5.58
CA ILE A 546 -7.68 -33.15 -5.35
C ILE A 546 -6.25 -33.53 -4.95
N LEU A 547 -6.09 -34.09 -3.76
CA LEU A 547 -4.82 -34.53 -3.19
C LEU A 547 -4.79 -36.05 -3.03
N PRO A 548 -4.24 -36.80 -4.00
CA PRO A 548 -4.06 -38.24 -3.86
C PRO A 548 -2.86 -38.55 -2.94
N VAL A 549 -3.10 -39.36 -1.91
CA VAL A 549 -2.10 -39.90 -1.00
C VAL A 549 -2.05 -41.43 -1.20
N VAL A 550 -1.02 -41.91 -1.85
CA VAL A 550 -0.83 -43.34 -2.13
C VAL A 550 0.25 -43.86 -1.20
N MET A 551 -0.09 -44.87 -0.42
CA MET A 551 0.80 -45.57 0.49
C MET A 551 1.10 -46.98 -0.05
N GLU A 552 2.36 -47.37 -0.07
CA GLU A 552 2.83 -48.68 -0.51
C GLU A 552 3.00 -49.61 0.70
N VAL A 553 2.56 -50.85 0.55
CA VAL A 553 2.76 -51.88 1.56
C VAL A 553 3.30 -53.17 0.91
#